data_ff66e7f449a5a452a84107f46a438e1a
#
_entry.id   ff66e7f449a5a452a84107f46a438e1a
#
_cell.length_a   1.000
_cell.length_b   1.000
_cell.length_c   1.000
_cell.angle_alpha   90.00
_cell.angle_beta   90.00
_cell.angle_gamma   90.00
#
_symmetry.space_group_name_H-M   'P 1'
#
loop_
_entity.id
_entity.type
_entity.pdbx_description
1 polymer ?
#
loop_
_entity_poly.entity_id
_entity_poly.type
_entity_poly.pdbx_seq_one_letter_code
_entity_poly.pdbx_strand_id
1 'polypeptide(L)'
;MIQSMSLPICSDTLGEYRNWADLQQEVHTLGCDGIEAIWGGEPIPEDLPAGLVRGYHLIFFHDWVDLWTGNWPALKEKYGSLDRAAAVYGGLDRETLIHRYQEDLERAMRLGAEYVVFHVSDVSMEECFTYRFSHTNNQVIDAALELINELLPGKQWPFAFLVENQWWPGFTFTELRQTERLLDGIRYANKGILLD
;
A
#
# COMPACT_ATOMS: atom_id res chain seq x y z
N MET A 1 -4.04 -11.63 18.27
CA MET A 1 -3.27 -10.60 17.53
C MET A 1 -2.44 -11.35 16.53
N ILE A 2 -2.48 -11.03 15.24
CA ILE A 2 -1.65 -11.66 14.22
C ILE A 2 -0.29 -10.94 14.24
N GLN A 3 0.78 -11.70 14.24
CA GLN A 3 2.14 -11.20 14.09
C GLN A 3 2.69 -11.69 12.76
N SER A 4 3.14 -10.78 11.92
CA SER A 4 3.64 -11.11 10.58
C SER A 4 5.04 -10.55 10.38
N MET A 5 5.83 -11.27 9.61
CA MET A 5 7.12 -10.78 9.11
C MET A 5 6.92 -10.23 7.71
N SER A 6 7.27 -8.97 7.47
CA SER A 6 7.20 -8.39 6.11
C SER A 6 8.22 -9.04 5.20
N LEU A 7 7.78 -9.51 4.03
CA LEU A 7 8.64 -10.22 3.09
C LEU A 7 8.26 -9.89 1.62
N PRO A 8 9.19 -9.33 0.83
CA PRO A 8 9.00 -9.23 -0.61
C PRO A 8 8.93 -10.60 -1.28
N ILE A 9 7.88 -10.83 -2.09
CA ILE A 9 7.75 -12.06 -2.89
C ILE A 9 8.41 -11.83 -4.25
N CYS A 10 9.70 -12.13 -4.33
CA CYS A 10 10.51 -12.10 -5.56
C CYS A 10 11.65 -13.12 -5.46
N SER A 11 12.25 -13.44 -6.61
CA SER A 11 13.31 -14.44 -6.72
C SER A 11 14.51 -14.14 -5.83
N ASP A 12 14.90 -12.87 -5.71
CA ASP A 12 16.04 -12.46 -4.88
C ASP A 12 15.81 -12.78 -3.41
N THR A 13 14.68 -12.37 -2.85
CA THR A 13 14.35 -12.60 -1.44
C THR A 13 14.07 -14.08 -1.16
N LEU A 14 13.30 -14.73 -2.03
CA LEU A 14 12.99 -16.15 -1.87
C LEU A 14 14.22 -17.04 -2.05
N GLY A 15 15.19 -16.60 -2.83
CA GLY A 15 16.49 -17.28 -3.03
C GLY A 15 17.37 -17.33 -1.77
N GLU A 16 17.08 -16.57 -0.74
CA GLU A 16 17.75 -16.63 0.57
C GLU A 16 17.36 -17.89 1.35
N TYR A 17 16.22 -18.50 1.00
CA TYR A 17 15.69 -19.71 1.64
C TYR A 17 15.91 -20.93 0.75
N ARG A 18 16.31 -22.04 1.36
CA ARG A 18 16.51 -23.32 0.65
C ARG A 18 15.21 -23.90 0.09
N ASN A 19 14.11 -23.65 0.76
CA ASN A 19 12.76 -24.08 0.41
C ASN A 19 11.72 -23.42 1.34
N TRP A 20 10.44 -23.65 1.10
CA TRP A 20 9.36 -23.10 1.92
C TRP A 20 9.40 -23.51 3.40
N ALA A 21 9.88 -24.73 3.70
CA ALA A 21 10.00 -25.19 5.09
C ALA A 21 11.06 -24.39 5.86
N ASP A 22 12.11 -23.93 5.18
CA ASP A 22 13.16 -23.09 5.75
C ASP A 22 12.60 -21.71 6.12
N LEU A 23 11.85 -21.08 5.20
CA LEU A 23 11.12 -19.82 5.46
C LEU A 23 10.12 -19.98 6.61
N GLN A 24 9.29 -21.03 6.58
CA GLN A 24 8.33 -21.29 7.67
C GLN A 24 8.99 -21.47 9.02
N GLN A 25 10.17 -22.11 9.05
CA GLN A 25 10.96 -22.28 10.27
C GLN A 25 11.45 -20.93 10.79
N GLU A 26 11.87 -20.01 9.92
CA GLU A 26 12.29 -18.66 10.33
C GLU A 26 11.11 -17.87 10.89
N VAL A 27 9.99 -17.83 10.16
CA VAL A 27 8.73 -17.20 10.60
C VAL A 27 8.36 -17.69 12.00
N HIS A 28 8.41 -19.00 12.23
CA HIS A 28 8.10 -19.58 13.53
C HIS A 28 9.13 -19.19 14.61
N THR A 29 10.42 -19.17 14.26
CA THR A 29 11.52 -18.81 15.19
C THR A 29 11.39 -17.35 15.65
N LEU A 30 10.90 -16.46 14.77
CA LEU A 30 10.60 -15.07 15.09
C LEU A 30 9.29 -14.90 15.89
N GLY A 31 8.54 -15.96 16.12
CA GLY A 31 7.26 -15.92 16.82
C GLY A 31 6.12 -15.35 15.98
N CYS A 32 6.28 -15.34 14.66
CA CYS A 32 5.28 -14.86 13.73
C CYS A 32 4.30 -15.95 13.31
N ASP A 33 3.06 -15.55 13.01
CA ASP A 33 1.99 -16.43 12.51
C ASP A 33 2.09 -16.68 11.00
N GLY A 34 2.86 -15.87 10.29
CA GLY A 34 3.06 -15.92 8.85
C GLY A 34 3.79 -14.70 8.34
N ILE A 35 3.67 -14.44 7.04
CA ILE A 35 4.26 -13.27 6.39
C ILE A 35 3.21 -12.22 6.02
N GLU A 36 3.63 -10.96 6.03
CA GLU A 36 3.00 -9.89 5.29
C GLU A 36 3.72 -9.77 3.94
N ALA A 37 3.04 -10.25 2.91
CA ALA A 37 3.61 -10.33 1.58
C ALA A 37 3.66 -8.94 0.92
N ILE A 38 4.80 -8.61 0.31
CA ILE A 38 4.98 -7.44 -0.55
C ILE A 38 5.23 -7.96 -1.96
N TRP A 39 4.47 -7.52 -2.95
CA TRP A 39 4.70 -7.96 -4.32
C TRP A 39 5.99 -7.38 -4.90
N GLY A 40 6.91 -8.24 -5.30
CA GLY A 40 8.21 -7.87 -5.86
C GLY A 40 8.24 -7.67 -7.38
N GLY A 41 7.07 -7.58 -8.05
CA GLY A 41 7.00 -7.37 -9.50
C GLY A 41 7.08 -8.65 -10.34
N GLU A 42 7.27 -9.81 -9.72
CA GLU A 42 7.38 -11.13 -10.34
C GLU A 42 6.10 -11.95 -10.17
N PRO A 43 5.88 -12.98 -11.01
CA PRO A 43 4.79 -13.92 -10.79
C PRO A 43 4.89 -14.59 -9.40
N ILE A 44 3.77 -14.68 -8.71
CA ILE A 44 3.71 -15.41 -7.43
C ILE A 44 3.97 -16.90 -7.69
N PRO A 45 4.88 -17.55 -6.94
CA PRO A 45 5.14 -18.98 -7.07
C PRO A 45 3.87 -19.82 -6.88
N GLU A 46 3.64 -20.77 -7.79
CA GLU A 46 2.44 -21.63 -7.73
C GLU A 46 2.43 -22.57 -6.51
N ASP A 47 3.62 -22.89 -5.98
CA ASP A 47 3.83 -23.76 -4.83
C ASP A 47 3.92 -23.02 -3.51
N LEU A 48 3.56 -21.70 -3.48
CA LEU A 48 3.52 -20.93 -2.23
C LEU A 48 2.57 -21.61 -1.24
N PRO A 49 3.05 -21.95 -0.01
CA PRO A 49 2.23 -22.67 0.95
C PRO A 49 0.97 -21.90 1.35
N ALA A 50 -0.17 -22.57 1.27
CA ALA A 50 -1.44 -22.01 1.73
C ALA A 50 -1.36 -21.64 3.23
N GLY A 51 -1.83 -20.45 3.59
CA GLY A 51 -1.83 -19.94 4.96
C GLY A 51 -0.50 -19.36 5.44
N LEU A 52 0.54 -19.36 4.60
CA LEU A 52 1.79 -18.67 4.93
C LEU A 52 1.60 -17.13 4.89
N VAL A 53 0.83 -16.63 3.92
CA VAL A 53 0.50 -15.21 3.82
C VAL A 53 -0.64 -14.89 4.78
N ARG A 54 -0.39 -14.02 5.75
CA ARG A 54 -1.40 -13.54 6.71
C ARG A 54 -1.83 -12.12 6.37
N GLY A 55 -0.89 -11.28 5.93
CA GLY A 55 -1.13 -9.92 5.49
C GLY A 55 -0.59 -9.68 4.09
N TYR A 56 -1.06 -8.62 3.48
CA TYR A 56 -0.56 -8.17 2.18
C TYR A 56 -0.38 -6.67 2.17
N HIS A 57 0.85 -6.25 1.92
CA HIS A 57 1.17 -4.84 1.76
C HIS A 57 0.86 -4.43 0.33
N LEU A 58 -0.08 -3.51 0.15
CA LEU A 58 -0.45 -3.00 -1.16
C LEU A 58 0.70 -2.23 -1.79
N ILE A 59 0.73 -2.20 -3.12
CA ILE A 59 1.62 -1.30 -3.85
C ILE A 59 1.43 0.12 -3.33
N PHE A 60 2.51 0.85 -3.16
CA PHE A 60 2.43 2.25 -2.78
C PHE A 60 3.20 3.13 -3.77
N PHE A 61 2.61 4.26 -4.08
CA PHE A 61 3.27 5.33 -4.81
C PHE A 61 3.70 6.36 -3.79
N HIS A 62 4.96 6.73 -3.77
CA HIS A 62 5.48 7.71 -2.81
C HIS A 62 4.81 9.07 -2.95
N ASP A 63 4.52 9.47 -4.17
CA ASP A 63 4.05 10.75 -4.62
C ASP A 63 2.96 10.50 -5.68
N TRP A 64 1.71 10.71 -5.37
CA TRP A 64 0.60 10.33 -6.22
C TRP A 64 -0.56 11.32 -6.24
N VAL A 65 -0.60 12.25 -5.27
CA VAL A 65 -1.73 13.19 -5.12
C VAL A 65 -1.80 14.14 -6.30
N ASP A 66 -0.67 14.57 -6.86
CA ASP A 66 -0.66 15.40 -8.06
C ASP A 66 -1.23 14.67 -9.28
N LEU A 67 -0.96 13.37 -9.44
CA LEU A 67 -1.60 12.57 -10.48
C LEU A 67 -3.10 12.45 -10.23
N TRP A 68 -3.50 12.12 -9.02
CA TRP A 68 -4.90 11.97 -8.63
C TRP A 68 -5.73 13.24 -8.86
N THR A 69 -5.15 14.39 -8.56
CA THR A 69 -5.81 15.71 -8.73
C THR A 69 -5.65 16.32 -10.11
N GLY A 70 -4.86 15.72 -11.00
CA GLY A 70 -4.58 16.23 -12.34
C GLY A 70 -3.69 17.47 -12.34
N ASN A 71 -2.79 17.59 -11.37
CA ASN A 71 -1.85 18.72 -11.28
C ASN A 71 -0.64 18.52 -12.22
N TRP A 72 -0.91 18.56 -13.53
CA TRP A 72 0.08 18.35 -14.58
C TRP A 72 1.33 19.25 -14.49
N PRO A 73 1.22 20.54 -14.09
CA PRO A 73 2.40 21.38 -13.89
C PRO A 73 3.36 20.81 -12.84
N ALA A 74 2.86 20.40 -11.68
CA ALA A 74 3.67 19.81 -10.61
C ALA A 74 4.32 18.48 -11.05
N LEU A 75 3.56 17.61 -11.72
CA LEU A 75 4.10 16.34 -12.27
C LEU A 75 5.22 16.62 -13.28
N LYS A 76 5.05 17.60 -14.17
CA LYS A 76 6.08 17.95 -15.12
C LYS A 76 7.34 18.51 -14.45
N GLU A 77 7.18 19.27 -13.39
CA GLU A 77 8.30 19.79 -12.59
C GLU A 77 9.05 18.65 -11.88
N LYS A 78 8.34 17.78 -11.17
CA LYS A 78 8.92 16.65 -10.43
C LYS A 78 9.63 15.63 -11.32
N TYR A 79 9.04 15.28 -12.46
CA TYR A 79 9.55 14.21 -13.34
C TYR A 79 10.29 14.73 -14.58
N GLY A 80 10.30 16.06 -14.80
CA GLY A 80 10.90 16.71 -15.97
C GLY A 80 10.05 16.65 -17.23
N SER A 81 9.12 15.68 -17.36
CA SER A 81 8.12 15.59 -18.42
C SER A 81 6.94 14.73 -18.00
N LEU A 82 5.79 14.89 -18.65
CA LEU A 82 4.62 14.04 -18.44
C LEU A 82 4.85 12.60 -18.93
N ASP A 83 5.65 12.40 -19.98
CA ASP A 83 5.99 11.05 -20.47
C ASP A 83 6.78 10.25 -19.42
N ARG A 84 7.67 10.90 -18.69
CA ARG A 84 8.39 10.26 -17.58
C ARG A 84 7.48 9.97 -16.40
N ALA A 85 6.58 10.89 -16.05
CA ALA A 85 5.57 10.64 -15.05
C ALA A 85 4.69 9.44 -15.44
N ALA A 86 4.21 9.41 -16.69
CA ALA A 86 3.44 8.28 -17.22
C ALA A 86 4.20 6.94 -17.14
N ALA A 87 5.51 6.95 -17.38
CA ALA A 87 6.33 5.73 -17.27
C ALA A 87 6.43 5.22 -15.82
N VAL A 88 6.42 6.13 -14.82
CA VAL A 88 6.46 5.77 -13.40
C VAL A 88 5.13 5.18 -12.92
N TYR A 89 4.02 5.84 -13.24
CA TYR A 89 2.70 5.41 -12.77
C TYR A 89 2.06 4.32 -13.65
N GLY A 90 2.47 4.21 -14.91
CA GLY A 90 1.85 3.37 -15.93
C GLY A 90 0.78 4.08 -16.75
N GLY A 91 0.55 5.37 -16.51
CA GLY A 91 -0.42 6.25 -17.19
C GLY A 91 -0.52 7.59 -16.48
N LEU A 92 -1.43 8.47 -16.95
CA LEU A 92 -1.61 9.82 -16.39
C LEU A 92 -3.06 10.10 -15.95
N ASP A 93 -3.85 9.08 -15.68
CA ASP A 93 -5.23 9.21 -15.24
C ASP A 93 -5.48 8.49 -13.91
N ARG A 94 -6.61 8.80 -13.28
CA ARG A 94 -7.03 8.17 -12.02
C ARG A 94 -7.25 6.67 -12.18
N GLU A 95 -7.78 6.26 -13.33
CA GLU A 95 -8.06 4.87 -13.67
C GLU A 95 -6.80 4.01 -13.61
N THR A 96 -5.65 4.58 -13.97
CA THR A 96 -4.34 3.91 -13.86
C THR A 96 -4.04 3.49 -12.42
N LEU A 97 -4.20 4.39 -11.46
CA LEU A 97 -4.00 4.08 -10.04
C LEU A 97 -5.05 3.09 -9.53
N ILE A 98 -6.32 3.31 -9.87
CA ILE A 98 -7.44 2.42 -9.49
C ILE A 98 -7.18 1.01 -9.98
N HIS A 99 -6.78 0.85 -11.24
CA HIS A 99 -6.49 -0.46 -11.83
C HIS A 99 -5.33 -1.17 -11.12
N ARG A 100 -4.25 -0.46 -10.85
CA ARG A 100 -3.09 -1.00 -10.14
C ARG A 100 -3.45 -1.50 -8.74
N TYR A 101 -4.22 -0.71 -7.98
CA TYR A 101 -4.68 -1.13 -6.65
C TYR A 101 -5.70 -2.27 -6.72
N GLN A 102 -6.58 -2.30 -7.73
CA GLN A 102 -7.51 -3.42 -7.92
C GLN A 102 -6.79 -4.73 -8.20
N GLU A 103 -5.79 -4.73 -9.08
CA GLU A 103 -4.94 -5.91 -9.34
C GLU A 103 -4.27 -6.41 -8.05
N ASP A 104 -3.84 -5.49 -7.21
CA ASP A 104 -3.16 -5.78 -5.95
C ASP A 104 -4.13 -6.36 -4.89
N LEU A 105 -5.32 -5.79 -4.76
CA LEU A 105 -6.39 -6.32 -3.90
C LEU A 105 -6.82 -7.73 -4.35
N GLU A 106 -6.92 -7.97 -5.65
CA GLU A 106 -7.21 -9.30 -6.20
C GLU A 106 -6.07 -10.30 -5.93
N ARG A 107 -4.82 -9.83 -5.96
CA ARG A 107 -3.65 -10.64 -5.60
C ARG A 107 -3.69 -11.01 -4.12
N ALA A 108 -3.95 -10.05 -3.23
CA ALA A 108 -4.13 -10.28 -1.80
C ALA A 108 -5.22 -11.33 -1.52
N MET A 109 -6.35 -11.22 -2.22
CA MET A 109 -7.45 -12.19 -2.10
C MET A 109 -7.02 -13.59 -2.54
N ARG A 110 -6.31 -13.72 -3.68
CA ARG A 110 -5.81 -15.04 -4.16
C ARG A 110 -4.80 -15.66 -3.21
N LEU A 111 -4.00 -14.83 -2.52
CA LEU A 111 -3.03 -15.28 -1.52
C LEU A 111 -3.66 -15.65 -0.17
N GLY A 112 -4.95 -15.39 0.01
CA GLY A 112 -5.66 -15.67 1.25
C GLY A 112 -5.31 -14.72 2.40
N ALA A 113 -4.87 -13.49 2.09
CA ALA A 113 -4.55 -12.50 3.10
C ALA A 113 -5.75 -12.20 4.00
N GLU A 114 -5.52 -12.06 5.30
CA GLU A 114 -6.53 -11.70 6.29
C GLU A 114 -6.66 -10.19 6.45
N TYR A 115 -5.62 -9.45 6.08
CA TYR A 115 -5.61 -7.99 6.02
C TYR A 115 -4.75 -7.48 4.86
N VAL A 116 -5.04 -6.26 4.44
CA VAL A 116 -4.19 -5.50 3.50
C VAL A 116 -3.78 -4.18 4.14
N VAL A 117 -2.60 -3.68 3.77
CA VAL A 117 -2.04 -2.43 4.30
C VAL A 117 -1.97 -1.40 3.20
N PHE A 118 -2.45 -0.19 3.49
CA PHE A 118 -2.46 0.95 2.57
C PHE A 118 -1.78 2.16 3.22
N HIS A 119 -0.80 2.75 2.55
CA HIS A 119 -0.16 3.99 2.98
C HIS A 119 -1.02 5.22 2.64
N VAL A 120 -1.46 5.94 3.64
CA VAL A 120 -2.09 7.26 3.45
C VAL A 120 -1.03 8.33 3.58
N SER A 121 -0.20 8.47 2.55
CA SER A 121 0.89 9.44 2.51
C SER A 121 1.19 9.91 1.10
N ASP A 122 1.85 11.07 1.01
CA ASP A 122 2.33 11.65 -0.25
C ASP A 122 3.63 12.42 0.01
N VAL A 123 4.71 12.02 -0.64
CA VAL A 123 6.02 12.64 -0.50
C VAL A 123 6.88 12.37 -1.72
N SER A 124 7.40 13.41 -2.35
CA SER A 124 8.38 13.27 -3.42
C SER A 124 9.79 13.03 -2.87
N MET A 125 10.69 12.55 -3.72
CA MET A 125 12.09 12.33 -3.34
C MET A 125 12.75 13.61 -2.81
N GLU A 126 12.49 14.76 -3.40
CA GLU A 126 13.02 16.04 -2.93
C GLU A 126 12.49 16.41 -1.54
N GLU A 127 11.21 16.19 -1.31
CA GLU A 127 10.55 16.48 -0.02
C GLU A 127 11.10 15.60 1.11
N CYS A 128 11.50 14.36 0.83
CA CYS A 128 12.16 13.49 1.80
C CYS A 128 13.45 14.11 2.39
N PHE A 129 14.17 14.91 1.59
CA PHE A 129 15.41 15.55 2.03
C PHE A 129 15.22 16.97 2.54
N THR A 130 14.26 17.70 1.97
CA THR A 130 14.06 19.12 2.27
C THR A 130 13.06 19.36 3.38
N TYR A 131 12.17 18.40 3.65
CA TYR A 131 11.01 18.54 4.54
C TYR A 131 10.11 19.72 4.19
N ARG A 132 10.07 20.10 2.91
CA ARG A 132 9.20 21.14 2.36
C ARG A 132 8.11 20.48 1.52
N PHE A 133 7.00 20.21 2.17
CA PHE A 133 5.91 19.42 1.58
C PHE A 133 4.98 20.30 0.75
N SER A 134 4.60 19.80 -0.44
CA SER A 134 3.66 20.42 -1.36
C SER A 134 2.20 20.24 -0.92
N HIS A 135 1.93 19.13 -0.20
CA HIS A 135 0.60 18.80 0.28
C HIS A 135 0.51 18.81 1.80
N THR A 136 -0.65 19.17 2.32
CA THR A 136 -0.97 19.06 3.74
C THR A 136 -1.55 17.69 4.07
N ASN A 137 -1.52 17.27 5.34
CA ASN A 137 -2.16 16.03 5.80
C ASN A 137 -3.62 15.93 5.30
N ASN A 138 -4.37 17.03 5.38
CA ASN A 138 -5.78 17.03 4.97
C ASN A 138 -5.96 16.80 3.46
N GLN A 139 -5.12 17.38 2.61
CA GLN A 139 -5.20 17.16 1.16
C GLN A 139 -4.89 15.70 0.81
N VAL A 140 -3.88 15.11 1.44
CA VAL A 140 -3.53 13.69 1.23
C VAL A 140 -4.65 12.77 1.74
N ILE A 141 -5.21 13.05 2.92
CA ILE A 141 -6.34 12.27 3.47
C ILE A 141 -7.57 12.38 2.55
N ASP A 142 -7.86 13.56 1.99
CA ASP A 142 -8.98 13.72 1.07
C ASP A 142 -8.81 12.90 -0.21
N ALA A 143 -7.63 12.97 -0.82
CA ALA A 143 -7.31 12.18 -2.01
C ALA A 143 -7.37 10.67 -1.70
N ALA A 144 -6.84 10.24 -0.55
CA ALA A 144 -6.88 8.85 -0.13
C ALA A 144 -8.34 8.37 0.10
N LEU A 145 -9.18 9.17 0.73
CA LEU A 145 -10.59 8.85 0.92
C LEU A 145 -11.33 8.70 -0.40
N GLU A 146 -11.08 9.58 -1.39
CA GLU A 146 -11.64 9.44 -2.73
C GLU A 146 -11.23 8.10 -3.34
N LEU A 147 -9.91 7.80 -3.41
CA LEU A 147 -9.38 6.58 -3.99
C LEU A 147 -9.91 5.32 -3.29
N ILE A 148 -9.81 5.24 -1.95
CA ILE A 148 -10.25 4.08 -1.17
C ILE A 148 -11.74 3.82 -1.38
N ASN A 149 -12.55 4.88 -1.44
CA ASN A 149 -13.98 4.77 -1.63
C ASN A 149 -14.40 4.47 -3.08
N GLU A 150 -13.50 4.51 -4.04
CA GLU A 150 -13.69 3.97 -5.39
C GLU A 150 -13.26 2.49 -5.45
N LEU A 151 -12.26 2.08 -4.68
CA LEU A 151 -11.70 0.74 -4.69
C LEU A 151 -12.56 -0.30 -3.95
N LEU A 152 -13.07 0.06 -2.75
CA LEU A 152 -13.62 -0.94 -1.82
C LEU A 152 -15.13 -1.17 -1.92
N PRO A 153 -16.00 -0.16 -2.14
CA PRO A 153 -17.44 -0.35 -2.13
C PRO A 153 -17.95 -1.27 -3.24
N GLY A 154 -19.00 -2.03 -2.93
CA GLY A 154 -19.64 -2.95 -3.88
C GLY A 154 -18.92 -4.28 -4.09
N LYS A 155 -17.76 -4.49 -3.53
CA LYS A 155 -17.02 -5.76 -3.52
C LYS A 155 -16.99 -6.34 -2.10
N GLN A 156 -17.14 -7.66 -1.98
CA GLN A 156 -16.98 -8.38 -0.71
C GLN A 156 -15.54 -8.91 -0.63
N TRP A 157 -14.66 -8.07 -0.12
CA TRP A 157 -13.28 -8.49 0.12
C TRP A 157 -13.20 -9.33 1.41
N PRO A 158 -12.41 -10.41 1.44
CA PRO A 158 -12.31 -11.30 2.60
C PRO A 158 -11.42 -10.78 3.72
N PHE A 159 -10.73 -9.67 3.53
CA PHE A 159 -9.69 -9.14 4.41
C PHE A 159 -10.12 -7.83 5.10
N ALA A 160 -9.43 -7.49 6.19
CA ALA A 160 -9.48 -6.15 6.77
C ALA A 160 -8.63 -5.18 5.95
N PHE A 161 -9.13 -3.95 5.76
CA PHE A 161 -8.37 -2.88 5.12
C PHE A 161 -7.75 -1.97 6.20
N LEU A 162 -6.43 -2.01 6.32
CA LEU A 162 -5.70 -1.26 7.32
C LEU A 162 -5.01 -0.05 6.69
N VAL A 163 -5.20 1.11 7.30
CA VAL A 163 -4.44 2.31 6.97
C VAL A 163 -3.25 2.42 7.91
N GLU A 164 -2.07 2.60 7.34
CA GLU A 164 -0.82 2.69 8.11
C GLU A 164 -0.43 4.14 8.36
N ASN A 165 0.03 4.42 9.57
CA ASN A 165 0.58 5.73 9.88
C ASN A 165 1.95 5.92 9.25
N GLN A 166 2.16 7.12 8.74
CA GLN A 166 3.42 7.52 8.12
C GLN A 166 3.95 8.81 8.75
N TRP A 167 5.22 9.08 8.61
CA TRP A 167 5.80 10.35 9.06
C TRP A 167 5.85 11.43 7.97
N TRP A 168 5.30 11.13 6.80
CA TRP A 168 5.08 12.07 5.70
C TRP A 168 3.67 12.67 5.75
N PRO A 169 3.37 13.76 4.99
CA PRO A 169 2.01 14.29 4.92
C PRO A 169 0.97 13.23 4.59
N GLY A 170 -0.12 13.23 5.33
CA GLY A 170 -1.21 12.25 5.27
C GLY A 170 -1.63 11.79 6.65
N PHE A 171 -1.72 10.48 6.85
CA PHE A 171 -2.08 9.89 8.13
C PHE A 171 -0.84 9.70 9.01
N THR A 172 -0.56 10.66 9.89
CA THR A 172 0.60 10.65 10.78
C THR A 172 0.28 10.10 12.18
N PHE A 173 -0.99 9.86 12.47
CA PHE A 173 -1.49 9.45 13.80
C PHE A 173 -1.15 10.44 14.95
N THR A 174 -0.82 11.68 14.61
CA THR A 174 -0.47 12.71 15.61
C THR A 174 -1.66 13.58 16.02
N GLU A 175 -2.75 13.55 15.24
CA GLU A 175 -3.96 14.34 15.46
C GLU A 175 -5.22 13.45 15.45
N LEU A 176 -5.88 13.35 16.61
CA LEU A 176 -7.07 12.50 16.76
C LEU A 176 -8.18 12.84 15.74
N ARG A 177 -8.43 14.12 15.48
CA ARG A 177 -9.47 14.54 14.53
C ARG A 177 -9.18 14.09 13.09
N GLN A 178 -7.92 14.05 12.68
CA GLN A 178 -7.55 13.55 11.35
C GLN A 178 -7.72 12.03 11.29
N THR A 179 -7.39 11.32 12.34
CA THR A 179 -7.61 9.88 12.48
C THR A 179 -9.10 9.52 12.40
N GLU A 180 -9.94 10.21 13.18
CA GLU A 180 -11.38 10.03 13.15
C GLU A 180 -11.94 10.32 11.76
N ARG A 181 -11.56 11.45 11.15
CA ARG A 181 -11.99 11.82 9.80
C ARG A 181 -11.62 10.76 8.75
N LEU A 182 -10.41 10.23 8.80
CA LEU A 182 -9.97 9.18 7.88
C LEU A 182 -10.80 7.91 8.07
N LEU A 183 -10.89 7.40 9.29
CA LEU A 183 -11.62 6.16 9.56
C LEU A 183 -13.11 6.29 9.27
N ASP A 184 -13.75 7.36 9.69
CA ASP A 184 -15.18 7.59 9.46
C ASP A 184 -15.48 7.81 7.96
N GLY A 185 -14.52 8.41 7.22
CA GLY A 185 -14.64 8.65 5.79
C GLY A 185 -14.54 7.41 4.90
N ILE A 186 -13.87 6.34 5.36
CA ILE A 186 -13.76 5.09 4.60
C ILE A 186 -15.08 4.32 4.66
N ARG A 187 -15.70 4.07 3.48
CA ARG A 187 -17.00 3.39 3.33
C ARG A 187 -16.90 1.86 3.28
N TYR A 188 -15.97 1.30 4.02
CA TYR A 188 -15.77 -0.14 4.14
C TYR A 188 -15.83 -0.53 5.61
N ALA A 189 -16.62 -1.56 5.94
CA ALA A 189 -16.91 -1.90 7.34
C ALA A 189 -15.71 -2.54 8.06
N ASN A 190 -15.00 -3.45 7.37
CA ASN A 190 -13.87 -4.19 7.94
C ASN A 190 -12.57 -3.40 7.73
N LYS A 191 -12.38 -2.34 8.49
CA LYS A 191 -11.24 -1.42 8.41
C LYS A 191 -10.59 -1.20 9.76
N GLY A 192 -9.34 -0.77 9.76
CA GLY A 192 -8.59 -0.47 10.97
C GLY A 192 -7.33 0.33 10.70
N ILE A 193 -6.47 0.37 11.70
CA ILE A 193 -5.17 1.03 11.66
C ILE A 193 -4.09 -0.04 11.84
N LEU A 194 -3.04 0.06 11.06
CA LEU A 194 -1.75 -0.55 11.33
C LEU A 194 -0.85 0.53 11.90
N LEU A 195 -0.20 0.22 13.02
CA LEU A 195 0.78 1.12 13.63
C LEU A 195 2.18 0.60 13.30
N ASP A 196 2.96 1.45 12.64
CA ASP A 196 4.38 1.23 12.39
C ASP A 196 5.25 2.09 13.32
#